data_21f46b40904163f1638dedcd1a4ce89d
#
_entry.id   21f46b40904163f1638dedcd1a4ce89d
#
_cell.length_a   1.000
_cell.length_b   1.000
_cell.length_c   1.000
_cell.angle_alpha   90.00
_cell.angle_beta   90.00
_cell.angle_gamma   90.00
#
_symmetry.space_group_name_H-M   'P 1'
#
loop_
_entity.id
_entity.type
_entity.pdbx_description
1 polymer ?
#
loop_
_entity_poly.entity_id
_entity_poly.type
_entity_poly.pdbx_seq_one_letter_code
_entity_poly.pdbx_strand_id
1 'polypeptide(L)'
;MKAFSYIFLLLFLVIMSSCDDSLKNPVTTNNNGLGTSNPEASVCMTLASLSYVNENNPAYMKDSLKIQLAKTNYATQGKWILDWGPALSPDGGNMMYAVKDTSVNPYSYAIAVRGTDWCFPFNWKEDLGAVEFDPYPYGGTGDSISHGALVGLNYLLAMTDTSTGKSLVTYLNSISSQHPDSTKSSMFITGHSLGGMLATVLSAWFLDVGYSSKFELTTYTFAAPSAGNQQFVQHYTNIFNSADALSYRVVNPNDLVPYFYGDLADVIVGQIPTTLPYVVDAVILAMDAYFIKYDLIYVQAGILNTLPSATPTDCTYPSGSLDQYECYVAFNHHTSTYLSLLGAPQTEYGDTPCKWEQR
;
A
#
# COMPACT_ATOMS: atom_id res chain seq x y z
N MET A 1 -16.92 -18.89 -10.13
CA MET A 1 -15.72 -18.53 -9.38
C MET A 1 -14.44 -18.71 -10.21
N LYS A 2 -13.96 -19.91 -10.56
CA LYS A 2 -12.66 -20.08 -11.27
C LYS A 2 -12.50 -19.26 -12.57
N ALA A 3 -13.52 -19.14 -13.40
CA ALA A 3 -13.45 -18.37 -14.66
C ALA A 3 -13.29 -16.85 -14.41
N PHE A 4 -13.91 -16.32 -13.36
CA PHE A 4 -13.81 -14.91 -12.98
C PHE A 4 -12.47 -14.57 -12.36
N SER A 5 -11.88 -15.48 -11.56
CA SER A 5 -10.51 -15.33 -11.09
C SER A 5 -9.50 -15.22 -12.23
N TYR A 6 -9.74 -15.92 -13.36
CA TYR A 6 -8.89 -15.81 -14.55
C TYR A 6 -9.08 -14.48 -15.30
N ILE A 7 -10.28 -13.93 -15.32
CA ILE A 7 -10.56 -12.62 -15.96
C ILE A 7 -9.92 -11.49 -15.15
N PHE A 8 -10.04 -11.54 -13.82
CA PHE A 8 -9.38 -10.60 -12.91
C PHE A 8 -7.85 -10.69 -13.02
N LEU A 9 -7.34 -11.90 -13.10
CA LEU A 9 -5.92 -12.19 -13.33
C LEU A 9 -5.44 -11.63 -14.67
N LEU A 10 -6.24 -11.76 -15.73
CA LEU A 10 -5.92 -11.22 -17.05
C LEU A 10 -5.86 -9.69 -17.03
N LEU A 11 -6.80 -9.00 -16.38
CA LEU A 11 -6.78 -7.54 -16.27
C LEU A 11 -5.55 -7.08 -15.48
N PHE A 12 -5.26 -7.75 -14.39
CA PHE A 12 -4.13 -7.42 -13.53
C PHE A 12 -2.79 -7.72 -14.24
N LEU A 13 -2.67 -8.83 -14.97
CA LEU A 13 -1.52 -9.16 -15.81
C LEU A 13 -1.33 -8.17 -16.96
N VAL A 14 -2.42 -7.77 -17.59
CA VAL A 14 -2.43 -6.78 -18.67
C VAL A 14 -1.96 -5.42 -18.16
N ILE A 15 -2.35 -5.02 -16.95
CA ILE A 15 -1.94 -3.75 -16.35
C ILE A 15 -0.43 -3.74 -16.02
N MET A 16 0.16 -4.90 -15.74
CA MET A 16 1.49 -4.99 -15.11
C MET A 16 2.61 -5.58 -15.97
N SER A 17 2.33 -5.94 -17.23
CA SER A 17 3.34 -6.57 -18.10
C SER A 17 4.32 -5.60 -18.78
N SER A 18 4.11 -4.29 -18.68
CA SER A 18 4.81 -3.30 -19.53
C SER A 18 5.78 -2.36 -18.81
N CYS A 19 6.23 -2.65 -17.60
CA CYS A 19 7.17 -1.74 -16.92
C CYS A 19 8.61 -1.92 -17.39
N ASP A 20 9.14 -0.88 -18.05
CA ASP A 20 10.54 -0.75 -18.42
C ASP A 20 11.28 0.11 -17.36
N ASP A 21 12.51 -0.28 -16.99
CA ASP A 21 13.41 0.45 -16.06
C ASP A 21 13.73 1.90 -16.52
N SER A 22 13.28 2.32 -17.70
CA SER A 22 13.53 3.66 -18.26
C SER A 22 12.63 4.76 -17.69
N LEU A 23 11.60 4.44 -16.90
CA LEU A 23 10.63 5.42 -16.36
C LEU A 23 11.15 6.32 -15.22
N LYS A 24 12.46 6.53 -15.12
CA LYS A 24 13.07 7.41 -14.10
C LYS A 24 13.06 8.91 -14.45
N ASN A 25 12.17 9.37 -15.32
CA ASN A 25 12.18 10.75 -15.79
C ASN A 25 11.29 11.71 -14.99
N PRO A 26 11.62 13.02 -14.94
CA PRO A 26 10.94 13.98 -14.09
C PRO A 26 9.46 14.15 -14.47
N VAL A 27 8.62 14.12 -13.45
CA VAL A 27 7.18 14.37 -13.54
C VAL A 27 6.92 15.86 -13.79
N THR A 28 6.18 16.19 -14.83
CA THR A 28 5.61 17.56 -14.96
C THR A 28 4.31 17.63 -14.14
N THR A 29 4.32 18.40 -13.04
CA THR A 29 3.17 18.55 -12.15
C THR A 29 2.27 19.72 -12.58
N ASN A 30 0.95 19.48 -12.68
CA ASN A 30 -0.06 20.53 -12.73
C ASN A 30 -0.53 20.84 -11.28
N ASN A 31 -0.13 22.00 -10.75
CA ASN A 31 -0.32 22.40 -9.35
C ASN A 31 -1.77 22.84 -9.07
N ASN A 32 -2.70 21.91 -8.83
CA ASN A 32 -4.03 22.22 -8.28
C ASN A 32 -4.45 21.34 -7.09
N GLY A 33 -3.52 20.63 -6.44
CA GLY A 33 -3.76 19.78 -5.25
C GLY A 33 -3.25 20.42 -3.95
N LEU A 34 -3.72 19.93 -2.82
CA LEU A 34 -3.25 20.28 -1.47
C LEU A 34 -1.72 20.23 -1.41
N GLY A 35 -1.11 21.30 -0.92
CA GLY A 35 0.31 21.63 -1.00
C GLY A 35 1.28 20.46 -0.82
N THR A 36 2.27 20.45 -1.66
CA THR A 36 3.38 19.51 -1.82
C THR A 36 4.32 19.36 -0.61
N SER A 37 3.89 19.68 0.62
CA SER A 37 4.72 19.62 1.82
C SER A 37 3.97 19.03 3.02
N ASN A 38 3.68 17.74 2.99
CA ASN A 38 3.47 16.97 4.19
C ASN A 38 4.71 16.11 4.45
N PRO A 39 5.63 16.55 5.34
CA PRO A 39 6.87 15.83 5.61
C PRO A 39 6.66 14.39 6.09
N GLU A 40 5.58 14.15 6.87
CA GLU A 40 5.25 12.81 7.37
C GLU A 40 4.82 11.89 6.23
N ALA A 41 3.97 12.37 5.31
CA ALA A 41 3.58 11.60 4.14
C ALA A 41 4.80 11.26 3.26
N SER A 42 5.74 12.19 3.11
CA SER A 42 7.00 11.96 2.37
C SER A 42 7.89 10.90 3.06
N VAL A 43 7.99 10.94 4.39
CA VAL A 43 8.70 9.90 5.17
C VAL A 43 7.99 8.56 5.02
N CYS A 44 6.66 8.51 5.21
CA CYS A 44 5.88 7.28 5.10
C CYS A 44 5.95 6.68 3.69
N MET A 45 5.89 7.49 2.62
CA MET A 45 6.05 7.00 1.25
C MET A 45 7.46 6.46 1.00
N THR A 46 8.50 7.13 1.53
CA THR A 46 9.87 6.63 1.48
C THR A 46 9.99 5.27 2.17
N LEU A 47 9.43 5.11 3.36
CA LEU A 47 9.43 3.83 4.07
C LEU A 47 8.64 2.75 3.31
N ALA A 48 7.47 3.09 2.75
CA ALA A 48 6.69 2.17 1.92
C ALA A 48 7.48 1.74 0.66
N SER A 49 8.19 2.65 0.00
CA SER A 49 9.06 2.32 -1.14
C SER A 49 10.22 1.41 -0.74
N LEU A 50 10.85 1.63 0.42
CA LEU A 50 11.95 0.79 0.91
C LEU A 50 11.49 -0.63 1.31
N SER A 51 10.19 -0.90 1.46
CA SER A 51 9.69 -2.25 1.70
C SER A 51 9.91 -3.22 0.54
N TYR A 52 10.20 -2.71 -0.67
CA TYR A 52 10.54 -3.51 -1.86
C TYR A 52 12.05 -3.82 -1.97
N VAL A 53 12.85 -3.47 -0.97
CA VAL A 53 14.30 -3.69 -1.01
C VAL A 53 14.65 -5.18 -1.13
N ASN A 54 15.46 -5.52 -2.13
CA ASN A 54 15.94 -6.89 -2.36
C ASN A 54 14.86 -7.97 -2.31
N GLU A 55 13.66 -7.69 -2.83
CA GLU A 55 12.55 -8.64 -2.87
C GLU A 55 12.95 -10.00 -3.50
N ASN A 56 13.86 -9.98 -4.46
CA ASN A 56 14.42 -11.18 -5.10
C ASN A 56 15.53 -11.87 -4.29
N ASN A 57 15.98 -11.29 -3.16
CA ASN A 57 17.07 -11.84 -2.35
C ASN A 57 16.88 -11.56 -0.85
N PRO A 58 15.99 -12.29 -0.17
CA PRO A 58 15.65 -12.07 1.23
C PRO A 58 16.84 -12.07 2.20
N ALA A 59 17.91 -12.80 1.88
CA ALA A 59 19.10 -12.88 2.72
C ALA A 59 19.80 -11.51 2.92
N TYR A 60 19.66 -10.59 1.96
CA TYR A 60 20.28 -9.26 2.01
C TYR A 60 19.31 -8.14 2.42
N MET A 61 18.02 -8.41 2.55
CA MET A 61 17.00 -7.39 2.87
C MET A 61 17.37 -6.56 4.10
N LYS A 62 17.77 -7.22 5.18
CA LYS A 62 18.04 -6.54 6.46
C LYS A 62 19.20 -5.54 6.36
N ASP A 63 20.28 -5.94 5.73
CA ASP A 63 21.46 -5.07 5.59
C ASP A 63 21.21 -3.96 4.58
N SER A 64 20.48 -4.26 3.50
CA SER A 64 20.09 -3.24 2.54
C SER A 64 19.12 -2.22 3.14
N LEU A 65 18.13 -2.64 3.94
CA LEU A 65 17.27 -1.71 4.68
C LEU A 65 18.09 -0.76 5.56
N LYS A 66 19.06 -1.27 6.33
CA LYS A 66 19.92 -0.43 7.17
C LYS A 66 20.71 0.58 6.34
N ILE A 67 21.28 0.14 5.21
CA ILE A 67 22.04 1.03 4.29
C ILE A 67 21.12 2.12 3.74
N GLN A 68 19.91 1.77 3.29
CA GLN A 68 18.98 2.73 2.72
C GLN A 68 18.44 3.71 3.78
N LEU A 69 18.10 3.24 4.97
CA LEU A 69 17.63 4.08 6.07
C LEU A 69 18.71 5.09 6.56
N ALA A 70 19.98 4.76 6.43
CA ALA A 70 21.09 5.65 6.79
C ALA A 70 21.32 6.79 5.77
N LYS A 71 20.65 6.78 4.61
CA LYS A 71 20.80 7.81 3.59
C LYS A 71 20.18 9.13 4.03
N THR A 72 20.98 10.19 4.05
CA THR A 72 20.56 11.53 4.46
C THR A 72 19.83 12.31 3.37
N ASN A 73 19.93 11.88 2.13
CA ASN A 73 19.26 12.47 0.97
C ASN A 73 17.82 11.98 0.75
N TYR A 74 17.31 11.04 1.54
CA TYR A 74 15.91 10.62 1.53
C TYR A 74 15.07 11.49 2.46
N ALA A 75 13.74 11.39 2.39
CA ALA A 75 12.85 12.11 3.30
C ALA A 75 13.05 11.68 4.77
N THR A 76 13.54 10.47 5.00
CA THR A 76 13.93 9.95 6.32
C THR A 76 15.18 10.62 6.90
N GLN A 77 15.99 11.33 6.10
CA GLN A 77 17.19 12.10 6.48
C GLN A 77 18.23 11.30 7.29
N GLY A 78 18.24 9.97 7.18
CA GLY A 78 19.12 9.11 7.98
C GLY A 78 18.79 9.05 9.49
N LYS A 79 17.63 9.57 9.90
CA LYS A 79 17.21 9.63 11.31
C LYS A 79 16.49 8.36 11.76
N TRP A 80 15.93 7.62 10.82
CA TRP A 80 15.17 6.42 11.07
C TRP A 80 16.06 5.18 10.99
N ILE A 81 16.03 4.34 12.02
CA ILE A 81 16.81 3.10 12.07
C ILE A 81 15.88 1.89 12.11
N LEU A 82 16.33 0.78 11.53
CA LEU A 82 15.61 -0.50 11.60
C LEU A 82 15.58 -0.99 13.05
N ASP A 83 14.38 -1.18 13.59
CA ASP A 83 14.16 -1.59 14.99
C ASP A 83 13.59 -3.00 15.10
N TRP A 84 12.80 -3.45 14.12
CA TRP A 84 12.26 -4.81 14.02
C TRP A 84 12.10 -5.22 12.55
N GLY A 85 12.31 -6.50 12.26
CA GLY A 85 12.20 -7.05 10.91
C GLY A 85 13.53 -6.99 10.11
N PRO A 86 13.48 -7.21 8.79
CA PRO A 86 12.28 -7.56 8.02
C PRO A 86 11.65 -8.86 8.50
N ALA A 87 10.32 -8.91 8.46
CA ALA A 87 9.53 -10.12 8.66
C ALA A 87 8.90 -10.51 7.32
N LEU A 88 8.92 -11.80 7.02
CA LEU A 88 8.43 -12.38 5.76
C LEU A 88 7.39 -13.45 6.03
N SER A 89 6.36 -13.52 5.19
CA SER A 89 5.45 -14.68 5.17
C SER A 89 6.20 -15.94 4.68
N PRO A 90 5.71 -17.14 5.03
CA PRO A 90 6.39 -18.39 4.63
C PRO A 90 6.57 -18.57 3.13
N ASP A 91 5.67 -17.98 2.34
CA ASP A 91 5.73 -17.97 0.88
C ASP A 91 6.56 -16.79 0.30
N GLY A 92 7.04 -15.87 1.16
CA GLY A 92 7.80 -14.69 0.76
C GLY A 92 6.95 -13.56 0.16
N GLY A 93 5.64 -13.77 0.00
CA GLY A 93 4.73 -12.82 -0.63
C GLY A 93 4.58 -11.53 0.18
N ASN A 94 4.39 -11.64 1.48
CA ASN A 94 4.26 -10.49 2.37
C ASN A 94 5.56 -10.17 3.09
N MET A 95 5.81 -8.88 3.26
CA MET A 95 6.95 -8.36 4.02
C MET A 95 6.53 -7.13 4.80
N MET A 96 7.00 -7.01 6.04
CA MET A 96 6.94 -5.76 6.79
C MET A 96 8.18 -5.58 7.66
N TYR A 97 8.41 -4.35 8.05
CA TYR A 97 9.45 -3.99 9.00
C TYR A 97 9.02 -2.79 9.85
N ALA A 98 9.67 -2.61 10.99
CA ALA A 98 9.48 -1.44 11.82
C ALA A 98 10.78 -0.66 12.01
N VAL A 99 10.64 0.65 12.05
CA VAL A 99 11.72 1.62 12.27
C VAL A 99 11.38 2.55 13.42
N LYS A 100 12.41 3.18 13.98
CA LYS A 100 12.25 4.27 14.94
C LYS A 100 13.08 5.48 14.56
N ASP A 101 12.52 6.66 14.74
CA ASP A 101 13.25 7.94 14.65
C ASP A 101 13.96 8.21 15.98
N THR A 102 15.29 8.22 15.93
CA THR A 102 16.14 8.45 17.09
C THR A 102 16.44 9.93 17.34
N SER A 103 15.97 10.83 16.49
CA SER A 103 16.18 12.27 16.60
C SER A 103 15.16 12.99 17.48
N VAL A 104 14.10 12.29 17.92
CA VAL A 104 13.01 12.82 18.75
C VAL A 104 12.89 12.04 20.07
N ASN A 105 12.31 12.69 21.09
CA ASN A 105 12.06 12.08 22.40
C ASN A 105 10.67 12.49 22.92
N PRO A 106 9.71 11.56 23.15
CA PRO A 106 9.84 10.12 22.93
C PRO A 106 10.09 9.78 21.47
N TYR A 107 10.65 8.57 21.20
CA TYR A 107 10.88 8.10 19.84
C TYR A 107 9.55 8.03 19.06
N SER A 108 9.62 8.36 17.77
CA SER A 108 8.55 8.03 16.82
C SER A 108 8.86 6.69 16.16
N TYR A 109 7.82 5.90 15.91
CA TYR A 109 7.93 4.58 15.29
C TYR A 109 7.13 4.54 13.98
N ALA A 110 7.56 3.69 13.06
CA ALA A 110 6.77 3.40 11.86
C ALA A 110 6.83 1.91 11.52
N ILE A 111 5.69 1.36 11.06
CA ILE A 111 5.58 0.03 10.45
C ILE A 111 5.28 0.23 8.98
N ALA A 112 6.14 -0.31 8.12
CA ALA A 112 5.96 -0.27 6.67
C ALA A 112 5.62 -1.68 6.15
N VAL A 113 4.54 -1.77 5.39
CA VAL A 113 4.03 -3.00 4.79
C VAL A 113 4.28 -2.96 3.29
N ARG A 114 4.90 -4.01 2.74
CA ARG A 114 5.16 -4.15 1.32
C ARG A 114 3.85 -4.44 0.57
N GLY A 115 3.70 -3.84 -0.61
CA GLY A 115 2.68 -4.19 -1.58
C GLY A 115 2.98 -5.50 -2.31
N THR A 116 2.29 -5.69 -3.43
CA THR A 116 2.46 -6.89 -4.25
C THR A 116 3.90 -7.01 -4.73
N ASP A 117 4.51 -8.16 -4.47
CA ASP A 117 5.77 -8.55 -5.09
C ASP A 117 5.44 -9.24 -6.41
N TRP A 118 5.71 -8.56 -7.51
CA TRP A 118 5.41 -9.02 -8.88
C TRP A 118 6.12 -10.31 -9.24
N CYS A 119 7.16 -10.68 -8.50
CA CYS A 119 7.94 -11.89 -8.70
C CYS A 119 7.32 -13.12 -8.01
N PHE A 120 6.35 -12.92 -7.12
CA PHE A 120 5.71 -14.02 -6.38
C PHE A 120 4.24 -14.19 -6.81
N PRO A 121 3.93 -15.25 -7.59
CA PRO A 121 2.56 -15.49 -8.08
C PRO A 121 1.53 -15.77 -6.97
N PHE A 122 1.96 -15.92 -5.71
CA PHE A 122 1.07 -16.14 -4.57
C PHE A 122 0.45 -14.87 -4.00
N ASN A 123 1.02 -13.68 -4.22
CA ASN A 123 0.40 -12.40 -3.86
C ASN A 123 -0.93 -12.20 -4.59
N TRP A 124 -1.07 -12.81 -5.76
CA TRP A 124 -2.31 -12.78 -6.53
C TRP A 124 -3.51 -13.43 -5.84
N LYS A 125 -3.30 -14.29 -4.83
CA LYS A 125 -4.41 -14.83 -4.03
C LYS A 125 -5.04 -13.77 -3.15
N GLU A 126 -4.24 -12.85 -2.62
CA GLU A 126 -4.71 -11.71 -1.82
C GLU A 126 -5.38 -10.69 -2.71
N ASP A 127 -4.78 -10.37 -3.86
CA ASP A 127 -5.37 -9.47 -4.86
C ASP A 127 -6.67 -10.05 -5.46
N LEU A 128 -6.73 -11.37 -5.70
CA LEU A 128 -7.93 -12.07 -6.20
C LEU A 128 -8.98 -12.31 -5.10
N GLY A 129 -8.62 -12.17 -3.83
CA GLY A 129 -9.53 -12.34 -2.70
C GLY A 129 -10.61 -11.25 -2.59
N ALA A 130 -10.62 -10.25 -3.48
CA ALA A 130 -11.65 -9.22 -3.55
C ALA A 130 -13.04 -9.74 -4.02
N VAL A 131 -13.11 -10.94 -4.57
CA VAL A 131 -14.37 -11.55 -5.02
C VAL A 131 -15.20 -12.17 -3.89
N GLU A 132 -14.76 -12.04 -2.65
CA GLU A 132 -15.39 -12.62 -1.46
C GLU A 132 -15.15 -11.72 -0.23
N PHE A 133 -16.16 -11.55 0.59
CA PHE A 133 -16.05 -10.91 1.89
C PHE A 133 -15.96 -11.93 3.01
N ASP A 134 -15.04 -11.70 3.95
CA ASP A 134 -14.96 -12.38 5.23
C ASP A 134 -15.29 -11.44 6.39
N PRO A 135 -15.85 -11.93 7.50
CA PRO A 135 -16.00 -11.12 8.71
C PRO A 135 -14.66 -10.58 9.19
N TYR A 136 -14.58 -9.30 9.51
CA TYR A 136 -13.42 -8.73 10.18
C TYR A 136 -13.37 -9.22 11.64
N PRO A 137 -12.29 -9.92 12.08
CA PRO A 137 -12.30 -10.67 13.33
C PRO A 137 -12.41 -9.83 14.61
N TYR A 138 -12.12 -8.52 14.51
CA TYR A 138 -12.09 -7.60 15.64
C TYR A 138 -13.24 -6.59 15.62
N GLY A 139 -14.09 -6.65 14.60
CA GLY A 139 -15.23 -5.77 14.39
C GLY A 139 -16.55 -6.29 14.96
N GLY A 140 -17.62 -5.58 14.64
CA GLY A 140 -18.99 -5.93 14.97
C GLY A 140 -19.66 -6.81 13.91
N THR A 141 -20.95 -7.10 14.13
CA THR A 141 -21.75 -7.85 13.16
C THR A 141 -21.88 -7.08 11.85
N GLY A 142 -21.49 -7.71 10.75
CA GLY A 142 -21.56 -7.14 9.41
C GLY A 142 -20.30 -6.43 8.94
N ASP A 143 -19.33 -6.16 9.84
CA ASP A 143 -18.03 -5.64 9.46
C ASP A 143 -17.28 -6.71 8.66
N SER A 144 -17.03 -6.44 7.39
CA SER A 144 -16.43 -7.40 6.48
C SER A 144 -15.31 -6.77 5.66
N ILE A 145 -14.24 -7.54 5.49
CA ILE A 145 -13.09 -7.18 4.65
C ILE A 145 -12.96 -8.19 3.52
N SER A 146 -12.22 -7.86 2.47
CA SER A 146 -11.95 -8.84 1.42
C SER A 146 -11.25 -10.07 2.00
N HIS A 147 -11.51 -11.24 1.43
CA HIS A 147 -10.79 -12.46 1.78
C HIS A 147 -9.27 -12.26 1.73
N GLY A 148 -8.78 -11.58 0.69
CA GLY A 148 -7.37 -11.23 0.55
C GLY A 148 -6.83 -10.36 1.67
N ALA A 149 -7.59 -9.35 2.11
CA ALA A 149 -7.20 -8.50 3.24
C ALA A 149 -7.14 -9.30 4.56
N LEU A 150 -8.05 -10.25 4.77
CA LEU A 150 -8.03 -11.12 5.95
C LEU A 150 -6.83 -12.08 5.92
N VAL A 151 -6.56 -12.71 4.78
CA VAL A 151 -5.37 -13.59 4.60
C VAL A 151 -4.09 -12.81 4.85
N GLY A 152 -3.95 -11.63 4.24
CA GLY A 152 -2.80 -10.76 4.44
C GLY A 152 -2.64 -10.31 5.90
N LEU A 153 -3.70 -9.87 6.57
CA LEU A 153 -3.65 -9.53 8.00
C LEU A 153 -3.17 -10.72 8.86
N ASN A 154 -3.68 -11.92 8.59
CA ASN A 154 -3.25 -13.12 9.31
C ASN A 154 -1.76 -13.42 9.08
N TYR A 155 -1.23 -13.23 7.85
CA TYR A 155 0.20 -13.34 7.59
C TYR A 155 0.99 -12.27 8.36
N LEU A 156 0.59 -11.00 8.32
CA LEU A 156 1.28 -9.93 9.05
C LEU A 156 1.38 -10.23 10.55
N LEU A 157 0.33 -10.74 11.15
CA LEU A 157 0.29 -11.06 12.59
C LEU A 157 1.10 -12.31 12.94
N ALA A 158 1.23 -13.27 12.00
CA ALA A 158 1.98 -14.51 12.20
C ALA A 158 3.49 -14.37 11.91
N MET A 159 3.89 -13.38 11.09
CA MET A 159 5.29 -13.17 10.72
C MET A 159 6.17 -12.81 11.92
N THR A 160 7.44 -13.19 11.80
CA THR A 160 8.45 -12.90 12.83
C THR A 160 9.69 -12.25 12.19
N ASP A 161 10.35 -11.39 12.94
CA ASP A 161 11.69 -10.86 12.56
C ASP A 161 12.62 -12.02 12.22
N THR A 162 13.17 -12.00 11.01
CA THR A 162 13.99 -13.09 10.46
C THR A 162 15.26 -13.38 11.27
N SER A 163 15.72 -12.42 12.08
CA SER A 163 16.94 -12.57 12.88
C SER A 163 16.70 -12.86 14.35
N THR A 164 15.58 -12.40 14.92
CA THR A 164 15.30 -12.52 16.35
C THR A 164 14.18 -13.50 16.66
N GLY A 165 13.37 -13.89 15.68
CA GLY A 165 12.18 -14.71 15.84
C GLY A 165 11.03 -14.02 16.60
N LYS A 166 11.14 -12.73 16.90
CA LYS A 166 10.09 -11.98 17.60
C LYS A 166 8.93 -11.65 16.68
N SER A 167 7.71 -11.94 17.13
CA SER A 167 6.49 -11.49 16.43
C SER A 167 6.27 -9.99 16.56
N LEU A 168 5.41 -9.43 15.69
CA LEU A 168 4.99 -8.03 15.79
C LEU A 168 4.40 -7.70 17.17
N VAL A 169 3.53 -8.56 17.70
CA VAL A 169 2.93 -8.39 19.04
C VAL A 169 4.00 -8.31 20.12
N THR A 170 4.98 -9.23 20.09
CA THR A 170 6.10 -9.22 21.05
C THR A 170 6.92 -7.93 20.94
N TYR A 171 7.17 -7.46 19.74
CA TYR A 171 7.87 -6.19 19.49
C TYR A 171 7.06 -5.00 20.03
N LEU A 172 5.79 -4.86 19.65
CA LEU A 172 4.92 -3.77 20.12
C LEU A 172 4.80 -3.73 21.65
N ASN A 173 4.64 -4.87 22.29
CA ASN A 173 4.61 -4.95 23.76
C ASN A 173 5.95 -4.53 24.38
N SER A 174 7.08 -4.86 23.74
CA SER A 174 8.40 -4.48 24.25
C SER A 174 8.64 -2.98 24.18
N ILE A 175 8.24 -2.30 23.11
CA ILE A 175 8.37 -0.85 23.00
C ILE A 175 7.32 -0.12 23.86
N SER A 176 6.09 -0.64 23.97
CA SER A 176 5.05 -0.09 24.85
C SER A 176 5.49 -0.05 26.32
N SER A 177 6.23 -1.04 26.77
CA SER A 177 6.72 -1.11 28.17
C SER A 177 7.84 -0.12 28.49
N GLN A 178 8.47 0.47 27.47
CA GLN A 178 9.55 1.44 27.63
C GLN A 178 9.03 2.89 27.87
N HIS A 179 7.73 3.11 27.65
CA HIS A 179 7.12 4.44 27.80
C HIS A 179 6.37 4.56 29.10
N PRO A 180 6.56 5.68 29.85
CA PRO A 180 5.69 6.01 30.99
C PRO A 180 4.22 6.10 30.54
N ASP A 181 3.29 5.75 31.44
CA ASP A 181 1.85 5.77 31.12
C ASP A 181 1.31 7.16 30.75
N SER A 182 2.05 8.20 31.05
CA SER A 182 1.67 9.60 30.79
C SER A 182 2.13 10.16 29.45
N THR A 183 2.91 9.41 28.65
CA THR A 183 3.50 9.93 27.40
C THR A 183 3.34 8.89 26.30
N LYS A 184 2.54 9.23 25.29
CA LYS A 184 2.42 8.41 24.08
C LYS A 184 3.56 8.72 23.10
N SER A 185 3.98 7.71 22.36
CA SER A 185 4.88 7.85 21.22
C SER A 185 4.07 7.92 19.92
N SER A 186 4.55 8.65 18.95
CA SER A 186 3.95 8.61 17.61
C SER A 186 4.21 7.24 16.96
N MET A 187 3.17 6.68 16.35
CA MET A 187 3.21 5.45 15.56
C MET A 187 2.66 5.73 14.17
N PHE A 188 3.46 5.46 13.15
CA PHE A 188 3.00 5.48 11.77
C PHE A 188 2.80 4.05 11.27
N ILE A 189 1.70 3.78 10.55
CA ILE A 189 1.50 2.54 9.80
C ILE A 189 1.32 2.94 8.35
N THR A 190 2.12 2.37 7.45
CA THR A 190 2.16 2.79 6.05
C THR A 190 2.36 1.63 5.10
N GLY A 191 1.94 1.82 3.85
CA GLY A 191 2.15 0.89 2.76
C GLY A 191 1.68 1.47 1.43
N HIS A 192 2.18 0.90 0.35
CA HIS A 192 1.85 1.25 -1.03
C HIS A 192 1.11 0.08 -1.69
N SER A 193 0.14 0.33 -2.57
CA SER A 193 -0.59 -0.70 -3.30
C SER A 193 -1.31 -1.67 -2.35
N LEU A 194 -1.21 -2.99 -2.56
CA LEU A 194 -1.67 -4.02 -1.61
C LEU A 194 -1.19 -3.74 -0.18
N GLY A 195 0.08 -3.30 -0.01
CA GLY A 195 0.61 -2.93 1.31
C GLY A 195 -0.15 -1.78 1.97
N GLY A 196 -0.73 -0.86 1.19
CA GLY A 196 -1.63 0.18 1.69
C GLY A 196 -2.97 -0.39 2.17
N MET A 197 -3.56 -1.35 1.44
CA MET A 197 -4.75 -2.07 1.91
C MET A 197 -4.47 -2.84 3.20
N LEU A 198 -3.34 -3.55 3.27
CA LEU A 198 -2.91 -4.29 4.46
C LEU A 198 -2.59 -3.35 5.63
N ALA A 199 -2.01 -2.17 5.37
CA ALA A 199 -1.80 -1.13 6.38
C ALA A 199 -3.13 -0.62 6.96
N THR A 200 -4.20 -0.54 6.15
CA THR A 200 -5.55 -0.18 6.62
C THR A 200 -6.06 -1.20 7.63
N VAL A 201 -6.07 -2.49 7.31
CA VAL A 201 -6.58 -3.52 8.21
C VAL A 201 -5.66 -3.74 9.42
N LEU A 202 -4.35 -3.59 9.27
CA LEU A 202 -3.39 -3.63 10.37
C LEU A 202 -3.60 -2.46 11.35
N SER A 203 -3.93 -1.26 10.85
CA SER A 203 -4.22 -0.10 11.68
C SER A 203 -5.53 -0.26 12.46
N ALA A 204 -6.56 -0.86 11.84
CA ALA A 204 -7.78 -1.23 12.55
C ALA A 204 -7.47 -2.20 13.69
N TRP A 205 -6.77 -3.30 13.39
CA TRP A 205 -6.34 -4.26 14.39
C TRP A 205 -5.54 -3.61 15.53
N PHE A 206 -4.60 -2.72 15.22
CA PHE A 206 -3.75 -2.04 16.20
C PHE A 206 -4.58 -1.24 17.22
N LEU A 207 -5.62 -0.55 16.75
CA LEU A 207 -6.52 0.20 17.62
C LEU A 207 -7.47 -0.73 18.41
N ASP A 208 -8.04 -1.75 17.77
CA ASP A 208 -8.98 -2.69 18.39
C ASP A 208 -8.34 -3.49 19.55
N VAL A 209 -7.05 -3.82 19.43
CA VAL A 209 -6.32 -4.50 20.50
C VAL A 209 -5.75 -3.56 21.58
N GLY A 210 -6.01 -2.24 21.48
CA GLY A 210 -5.79 -1.25 22.54
C GLY A 210 -4.42 -0.58 22.56
N TYR A 211 -3.61 -0.67 21.49
CA TYR A 211 -2.31 0.04 21.44
C TYR A 211 -2.44 1.57 21.43
N SER A 212 -3.62 2.12 21.17
CA SER A 212 -3.91 3.56 21.31
C SER A 212 -3.67 4.11 22.72
N SER A 213 -3.63 3.25 23.75
CA SER A 213 -3.26 3.65 25.10
C SER A 213 -1.79 4.06 25.23
N LYS A 214 -0.91 3.62 24.33
CA LYS A 214 0.54 3.85 24.35
C LYS A 214 1.06 4.65 23.16
N PHE A 215 0.30 4.68 22.07
CA PHE A 215 0.72 5.31 20.84
C PHE A 215 -0.35 6.26 20.30
N GLU A 216 0.11 7.35 19.67
CA GLU A 216 -0.67 8.22 18.80
C GLU A 216 -0.53 7.72 17.37
N LEU A 217 -1.56 7.05 16.84
CA LEU A 217 -1.50 6.44 15.53
C LEU A 217 -1.83 7.46 14.43
N THR A 218 -0.97 7.50 13.41
CA THR A 218 -1.28 8.08 12.10
C THR A 218 -1.01 7.05 11.00
N THR A 219 -2.02 6.76 10.19
CA THR A 219 -1.90 5.85 9.05
C THR A 219 -1.79 6.64 7.75
N TYR A 220 -0.79 6.30 6.93
CA TYR A 220 -0.66 6.80 5.56
C TYR A 220 -0.70 5.63 4.59
N THR A 221 -1.72 5.58 3.74
CA THR A 221 -1.81 4.60 2.65
C THR A 221 -1.63 5.28 1.30
N PHE A 222 -0.83 4.68 0.42
CA PHE A 222 -0.54 5.19 -0.91
C PHE A 222 -1.02 4.19 -1.95
N ALA A 223 -1.71 4.66 -2.98
CA ALA A 223 -2.19 3.78 -4.06
C ALA A 223 -3.04 2.58 -3.59
N ALA A 224 -3.66 2.66 -2.42
CA ALA A 224 -4.29 1.51 -1.77
C ALA A 224 -5.68 1.21 -2.35
N PRO A 225 -5.98 -0.05 -2.74
CA PRO A 225 -7.35 -0.47 -3.06
C PRO A 225 -8.22 -0.52 -1.79
N SER A 226 -9.53 -0.63 -1.97
CA SER A 226 -10.49 -0.73 -0.86
C SER A 226 -10.32 -2.03 -0.08
N ALA A 227 -10.33 -1.97 1.26
CA ALA A 227 -10.13 -3.14 2.10
C ALA A 227 -11.41 -3.90 2.46
N GLY A 228 -12.57 -3.20 2.53
CA GLY A 228 -13.79 -3.81 3.03
C GLY A 228 -15.07 -3.03 2.71
N ASN A 229 -16.16 -3.48 3.33
CA ASN A 229 -17.50 -2.94 3.13
C ASN A 229 -17.77 -1.67 3.95
N GLN A 230 -18.97 -1.09 3.78
CA GLN A 230 -19.43 0.10 4.48
C GLN A 230 -19.39 -0.06 6.00
N GLN A 231 -19.75 -1.23 6.53
CA GLN A 231 -19.79 -1.49 7.96
C GLN A 231 -18.36 -1.50 8.54
N PHE A 232 -17.41 -2.16 7.86
CA PHE A 232 -16.00 -2.11 8.24
C PHE A 232 -15.46 -0.67 8.23
N VAL A 233 -15.77 0.13 7.20
CA VAL A 233 -15.31 1.52 7.14
C VAL A 233 -15.94 2.38 8.25
N GLN A 234 -17.20 2.12 8.61
CA GLN A 234 -17.83 2.78 9.76
C GLN A 234 -17.15 2.40 11.07
N HIS A 235 -16.85 1.11 11.28
CA HIS A 235 -16.08 0.63 12.42
C HIS A 235 -14.71 1.31 12.47
N TYR A 236 -13.96 1.26 11.36
CA TYR A 236 -12.66 1.92 11.19
C TYR A 236 -12.70 3.40 11.60
N THR A 237 -13.67 4.14 11.07
CA THR A 237 -13.85 5.57 11.39
C THR A 237 -14.12 5.78 12.87
N ASN A 238 -14.96 4.95 13.48
CA ASN A 238 -15.31 5.06 14.89
C ASN A 238 -14.13 4.80 15.82
N ILE A 239 -13.33 3.76 15.55
CA ILE A 239 -12.15 3.44 16.38
C ILE A 239 -11.06 4.50 16.24
N PHE A 240 -10.84 5.05 15.04
CA PHE A 240 -9.90 6.15 14.82
C PHE A 240 -10.33 7.41 15.56
N ASN A 241 -11.59 7.81 15.45
CA ASN A 241 -12.13 8.96 16.19
C ASN A 241 -12.05 8.75 17.71
N SER A 242 -12.34 7.55 18.21
CA SER A 242 -12.30 7.24 19.65
C SER A 242 -10.88 7.25 20.20
N ALA A 243 -9.89 6.95 19.38
CA ALA A 243 -8.47 6.94 19.74
C ALA A 243 -7.76 8.28 19.51
N ASP A 244 -8.44 9.29 18.94
CA ASP A 244 -7.84 10.54 18.42
C ASP A 244 -6.72 10.26 17.42
N ALA A 245 -6.92 9.23 16.58
CA ALA A 245 -5.97 8.77 15.57
C ALA A 245 -6.33 9.33 14.19
N LEU A 246 -5.34 9.41 13.30
CA LEU A 246 -5.51 9.93 11.93
C LEU A 246 -5.23 8.85 10.89
N SER A 247 -6.00 8.88 9.81
CA SER A 247 -5.78 8.00 8.65
C SER A 247 -5.91 8.80 7.37
N TYR A 248 -4.85 8.83 6.57
CA TYR A 248 -4.80 9.51 5.29
C TYR A 248 -4.68 8.49 4.16
N ARG A 249 -5.61 8.60 3.21
CA ARG A 249 -5.60 7.86 1.95
C ARG A 249 -5.05 8.76 0.85
N VAL A 250 -3.77 8.57 0.51
CA VAL A 250 -3.03 9.39 -0.45
C VAL A 250 -3.15 8.80 -1.85
N VAL A 251 -3.71 9.55 -2.79
CA VAL A 251 -4.10 9.08 -4.12
C VAL A 251 -3.56 10.00 -5.21
N ASN A 252 -2.87 9.42 -6.18
CA ASN A 252 -2.68 10.02 -7.49
C ASN A 252 -4.00 9.84 -8.28
N PRO A 253 -4.69 10.90 -8.73
CA PRO A 253 -5.98 10.78 -9.39
C PRO A 253 -5.94 9.97 -10.70
N ASN A 254 -4.76 9.83 -11.31
CA ASN A 254 -4.55 9.04 -12.53
C ASN A 254 -4.17 7.57 -12.25
N ASP A 255 -4.01 7.19 -10.99
CA ASP A 255 -3.76 5.80 -10.59
C ASP A 255 -5.09 5.05 -10.44
N LEU A 256 -5.24 3.92 -11.11
CA LEU A 256 -6.45 3.11 -11.07
C LEU A 256 -6.60 2.29 -9.79
N VAL A 257 -5.48 1.85 -9.20
CA VAL A 257 -5.50 0.89 -8.09
C VAL A 257 -6.27 1.40 -6.87
N PRO A 258 -6.19 2.68 -6.47
CA PRO A 258 -7.01 3.23 -5.39
C PRO A 258 -8.53 3.09 -5.60
N TYR A 259 -8.98 2.91 -6.83
CA TYR A 259 -10.40 2.77 -7.16
C TYR A 259 -10.84 1.31 -7.31
N PHE A 260 -9.89 0.36 -7.23
CA PHE A 260 -10.22 -1.06 -7.30
C PHE A 260 -11.14 -1.45 -6.16
N TYR A 261 -12.12 -2.25 -6.56
CA TYR A 261 -13.21 -2.85 -5.80
C TYR A 261 -14.36 -1.89 -5.45
N GLY A 262 -14.17 -0.57 -5.38
CA GLY A 262 -15.22 0.37 -4.99
C GLY A 262 -15.88 1.10 -6.17
N ASP A 263 -15.12 1.93 -6.87
CA ASP A 263 -15.65 2.93 -7.83
C ASP A 263 -15.03 2.78 -9.23
N LEU A 264 -14.72 1.56 -9.65
CA LEU A 264 -13.92 1.30 -10.84
C LEU A 264 -14.57 1.81 -12.12
N ALA A 265 -15.88 1.61 -12.29
CA ALA A 265 -16.59 2.00 -13.51
C ALA A 265 -16.70 3.52 -13.67
N ASP A 266 -16.95 4.27 -12.60
CA ASP A 266 -17.13 5.73 -12.65
C ASP A 266 -15.80 6.47 -12.95
N VAL A 267 -14.68 5.88 -12.51
CA VAL A 267 -13.37 6.52 -12.59
C VAL A 267 -12.66 6.27 -13.91
N ILE A 268 -12.79 5.08 -14.47
CA ILE A 268 -12.07 4.70 -15.69
C ILE A 268 -12.59 5.47 -16.91
N VAL A 269 -13.88 5.77 -16.96
CA VAL A 269 -14.49 6.49 -18.08
C VAL A 269 -14.12 7.98 -18.09
N GLY A 270 -13.71 8.56 -16.95
CA GLY A 270 -13.55 10.01 -16.81
C GLY A 270 -12.14 10.53 -16.50
N GLN A 271 -11.24 9.72 -15.99
CA GLN A 271 -10.00 10.24 -15.39
C GLN A 271 -8.70 9.82 -16.08
N ILE A 272 -8.71 8.79 -16.93
CA ILE A 272 -7.51 8.39 -17.65
C ILE A 272 -7.44 9.14 -18.98
N PRO A 273 -6.40 9.95 -19.21
CA PRO A 273 -6.29 10.77 -20.44
C PRO A 273 -5.86 9.94 -21.67
N THR A 274 -6.11 8.64 -21.69
CA THR A 274 -5.87 7.77 -22.85
C THR A 274 -7.17 7.10 -23.27
N THR A 275 -7.26 6.73 -24.56
CA THR A 275 -8.38 5.93 -25.05
C THR A 275 -8.32 4.55 -24.41
N LEU A 276 -9.38 4.17 -23.70
CA LEU A 276 -9.48 2.86 -23.05
C LEU A 276 -9.52 1.74 -24.11
N PRO A 277 -8.62 0.76 -24.09
CA PRO A 277 -8.71 -0.37 -25.01
C PRO A 277 -9.99 -1.16 -24.76
N TYR A 278 -10.68 -1.57 -25.83
CA TYR A 278 -11.97 -2.28 -25.74
C TYR A 278 -11.92 -3.52 -24.82
N VAL A 279 -10.82 -4.24 -24.80
CA VAL A 279 -10.65 -5.42 -23.94
C VAL A 279 -10.65 -5.03 -22.45
N VAL A 280 -10.05 -3.91 -22.10
CA VAL A 280 -9.99 -3.39 -20.72
C VAL A 280 -11.39 -2.94 -20.29
N ASP A 281 -12.08 -2.18 -21.13
CA ASP A 281 -13.45 -1.73 -20.89
C ASP A 281 -14.40 -2.91 -20.63
N ALA A 282 -14.34 -3.94 -21.48
CA ALA A 282 -15.17 -5.15 -21.32
C ALA A 282 -14.91 -5.89 -19.99
N VAL A 283 -13.64 -5.95 -19.55
CA VAL A 283 -13.28 -6.60 -18.28
C VAL A 283 -13.78 -5.80 -17.09
N ILE A 284 -13.65 -4.48 -17.11
CA ILE A 284 -14.14 -3.60 -16.05
C ILE A 284 -15.65 -3.73 -15.88
N LEU A 285 -16.39 -3.65 -16.97
CA LEU A 285 -17.85 -3.83 -16.95
C LEU A 285 -18.26 -5.21 -16.42
N ALA A 286 -17.48 -6.25 -16.75
CA ALA A 286 -17.73 -7.60 -16.24
C ALA A 286 -17.47 -7.71 -14.73
N MET A 287 -16.43 -7.03 -14.23
CA MET A 287 -16.12 -6.97 -12.79
C MET A 287 -17.21 -6.21 -12.03
N ASP A 288 -17.61 -5.05 -12.51
CA ASP A 288 -18.66 -4.25 -11.91
C ASP A 288 -19.97 -5.02 -11.82
N ALA A 289 -20.39 -5.67 -12.93
CA ALA A 289 -21.56 -6.55 -12.95
C ALA A 289 -21.45 -7.72 -11.95
N TYR A 290 -20.25 -8.27 -11.74
CA TYR A 290 -20.01 -9.31 -10.75
C TYR A 290 -20.19 -8.78 -9.33
N PHE A 291 -19.60 -7.64 -9.00
CA PHE A 291 -19.68 -7.04 -7.67
C PHE A 291 -21.13 -6.67 -7.32
N ILE A 292 -21.86 -6.08 -8.25
CA ILE A 292 -23.29 -5.79 -8.08
C ILE A 292 -24.08 -7.08 -7.84
N LYS A 293 -23.85 -8.11 -8.66
CA LYS A 293 -24.57 -9.39 -8.56
C LYS A 293 -24.40 -10.09 -7.22
N TYR A 294 -23.22 -9.98 -6.61
CA TYR A 294 -22.89 -10.67 -5.35
C TYR A 294 -22.88 -9.74 -4.14
N ASP A 295 -23.40 -8.51 -4.29
CA ASP A 295 -23.47 -7.48 -3.24
C ASP A 295 -22.10 -7.19 -2.58
N LEU A 296 -21.05 -7.17 -3.40
CA LEU A 296 -19.67 -6.88 -2.98
C LEU A 296 -19.40 -5.38 -3.08
N ILE A 297 -20.07 -4.60 -2.21
CA ILE A 297 -19.93 -3.14 -2.19
C ILE A 297 -18.76 -2.76 -1.30
N TYR A 298 -17.65 -2.39 -1.93
CA TYR A 298 -16.47 -1.88 -1.25
C TYR A 298 -16.56 -0.38 -0.99
N VAL A 299 -15.99 0.06 0.12
CA VAL A 299 -15.92 1.47 0.50
C VAL A 299 -14.48 1.82 0.91
N GLN A 300 -14.07 3.04 0.59
CA GLN A 300 -12.75 3.55 0.91
C GLN A 300 -12.67 4.05 2.35
N ALA A 301 -11.61 3.63 3.07
CA ALA A 301 -11.34 4.06 4.44
C ALA A 301 -10.31 5.20 4.48
N GLY A 302 -10.43 6.09 5.48
CA GLY A 302 -9.50 7.18 5.71
C GLY A 302 -9.87 8.49 5.02
N ILE A 303 -9.16 9.56 5.39
CA ILE A 303 -9.32 10.91 4.84
C ILE A 303 -8.62 10.97 3.49
N LEU A 304 -9.38 11.27 2.42
CA LEU A 304 -8.82 11.39 1.08
C LEU A 304 -7.84 12.57 0.99
N ASN A 305 -6.63 12.29 0.56
CA ASN A 305 -5.62 13.27 0.20
C ASN A 305 -5.21 13.07 -1.27
N THR A 306 -5.77 13.88 -2.15
CA THR A 306 -5.51 13.80 -3.59
C THR A 306 -4.24 14.57 -3.95
N LEU A 307 -3.29 13.88 -4.55
CA LEU A 307 -2.06 14.46 -5.09
C LEU A 307 -2.33 15.18 -6.44
N PRO A 308 -1.41 16.03 -6.91
CA PRO A 308 -1.44 16.52 -8.28
C PRO A 308 -1.43 15.34 -9.27
N SER A 309 -2.08 15.51 -10.43
CA SER A 309 -2.02 14.50 -11.49
C SER A 309 -0.65 14.46 -12.16
N ALA A 310 -0.18 13.27 -12.53
CA ALA A 310 1.03 13.05 -13.30
C ALA A 310 0.70 12.51 -14.69
N THR A 311 1.49 12.91 -15.68
CA THR A 311 1.38 12.41 -17.06
C THR A 311 2.75 11.86 -17.48
N PRO A 312 2.84 10.60 -17.92
CA PRO A 312 4.09 10.05 -18.43
C PRO A 312 4.52 10.73 -19.72
N THR A 313 5.81 10.99 -19.85
CA THR A 313 6.41 11.53 -21.07
C THR A 313 6.88 10.45 -22.05
N ASP A 314 7.10 9.25 -21.53
CA ASP A 314 7.82 8.17 -22.22
C ASP A 314 6.91 7.04 -22.73
N CYS A 315 5.60 7.10 -22.47
CA CYS A 315 4.61 6.15 -23.00
C CYS A 315 4.33 6.44 -24.50
N THR A 316 5.32 6.24 -25.35
CA THR A 316 5.30 6.61 -26.79
C THR A 316 4.66 5.54 -27.70
N TYR A 317 3.83 4.67 -27.15
CA TYR A 317 3.09 3.65 -27.89
C TYR A 317 1.95 4.24 -28.74
N PRO A 318 1.43 3.51 -29.76
CA PRO A 318 0.30 3.97 -30.53
C PRO A 318 -0.91 4.31 -29.67
N SER A 319 -1.56 5.43 -29.96
CA SER A 319 -2.73 5.89 -29.20
C SER A 319 -3.85 4.84 -29.20
N GLY A 320 -4.36 4.52 -28.00
CA GLY A 320 -5.40 3.50 -27.78
C GLY A 320 -4.91 2.06 -27.85
N SER A 321 -3.59 1.85 -27.94
CA SER A 321 -3.01 0.49 -27.81
C SER A 321 -3.03 0.03 -26.36
N LEU A 322 -3.04 -1.30 -26.16
CA LEU A 322 -2.92 -1.90 -24.84
C LEU A 322 -1.61 -1.50 -24.17
N ASP A 323 -0.49 -1.53 -24.91
CA ASP A 323 0.84 -1.15 -24.42
C ASP A 323 0.88 0.30 -23.91
N GLN A 324 0.21 1.24 -24.61
CA GLN A 324 0.11 2.63 -24.14
C GLN A 324 -0.66 2.71 -22.82
N TYR A 325 -1.77 2.00 -22.74
CA TYR A 325 -2.61 1.96 -21.54
C TYR A 325 -1.84 1.37 -20.34
N GLU A 326 -1.18 0.22 -20.54
CA GLU A 326 -0.37 -0.45 -19.52
C GLU A 326 0.77 0.43 -19.02
N CYS A 327 1.51 1.05 -19.95
CA CYS A 327 2.56 2.02 -19.61
C CYS A 327 2.02 3.17 -18.75
N TYR A 328 0.86 3.70 -19.10
CA TYR A 328 0.23 4.80 -18.39
C TYR A 328 -0.19 4.41 -16.97
N VAL A 329 -0.82 3.24 -16.82
CA VAL A 329 -1.26 2.72 -15.52
C VAL A 329 -0.06 2.42 -14.63
N ALA A 330 0.95 1.73 -15.15
CA ALA A 330 2.16 1.41 -14.42
C ALA A 330 2.89 2.67 -13.91
N PHE A 331 3.08 3.69 -14.78
CA PHE A 331 3.68 4.96 -14.40
C PHE A 331 2.92 5.63 -13.24
N ASN A 332 1.58 5.71 -13.33
CA ASN A 332 0.79 6.41 -12.33
C ASN A 332 0.70 5.67 -10.99
N HIS A 333 0.86 4.36 -11.01
CA HIS A 333 0.86 3.52 -9.81
C HIS A 333 2.22 3.43 -9.12
N HIS A 334 3.32 3.67 -9.85
CA HIS A 334 4.67 3.40 -9.36
C HIS A 334 5.05 4.26 -8.14
N THR A 335 5.78 3.68 -7.18
CA THR A 335 6.27 4.36 -5.96
C THR A 335 7.07 5.60 -6.27
N SER A 336 7.87 5.61 -7.36
CA SER A 336 8.64 6.78 -7.79
C SER A 336 7.75 7.95 -8.21
N THR A 337 6.60 7.69 -8.81
CA THR A 337 5.61 8.71 -9.15
C THR A 337 5.00 9.32 -7.90
N TYR A 338 4.61 8.50 -6.92
CA TYR A 338 4.10 9.00 -5.65
C TYR A 338 5.14 9.84 -4.88
N LEU A 339 6.41 9.40 -4.83
CA LEU A 339 7.50 10.20 -4.26
C LEU A 339 7.64 11.54 -4.97
N SER A 340 7.62 11.56 -6.31
CA SER A 340 7.71 12.79 -7.11
C SER A 340 6.54 13.73 -6.84
N LEU A 341 5.31 13.23 -6.79
CA LEU A 341 4.10 14.01 -6.54
C LEU A 341 4.08 14.61 -5.13
N LEU A 342 4.69 13.94 -4.16
CA LEU A 342 4.88 14.44 -2.80
C LEU A 342 6.06 15.44 -2.69
N GLY A 343 6.84 15.63 -3.76
CA GLY A 343 8.08 16.39 -3.70
C GLY A 343 9.18 15.73 -2.87
N ALA A 344 9.07 14.44 -2.64
CA ALA A 344 10.03 13.65 -1.88
C ALA A 344 11.18 13.16 -2.78
N PRO A 345 12.40 13.03 -2.24
CA PRO A 345 13.51 12.43 -2.97
C PRO A 345 13.23 10.98 -3.36
N GLN A 346 13.71 10.60 -4.55
CA GLN A 346 13.60 9.22 -5.05
C GLN A 346 14.43 8.25 -4.21
N THR A 347 13.90 7.04 -4.04
CA THR A 347 14.61 5.91 -3.43
C THR A 347 15.28 5.05 -4.51
N GLU A 348 16.25 4.23 -4.12
CA GLU A 348 16.89 3.26 -5.04
C GLU A 348 16.04 2.01 -5.28
N TYR A 349 15.06 1.80 -4.42
CA TYR A 349 14.14 0.65 -4.44
C TYR A 349 12.71 1.15 -4.54
N GLY A 350 11.85 0.31 -5.07
CA GLY A 350 10.42 0.54 -5.24
C GLY A 350 9.79 -0.70 -5.87
N ASP A 351 8.52 -0.63 -6.17
CA ASP A 351 7.76 -1.66 -6.87
C ASP A 351 8.26 -1.81 -8.32
N THR A 352 9.29 -2.59 -8.54
CA THR A 352 9.79 -2.91 -9.88
C THR A 352 9.18 -4.20 -10.39
N PRO A 353 8.68 -4.23 -11.64
CA PRO A 353 8.17 -5.46 -12.24
C PRO A 353 9.28 -6.48 -12.47
N CYS A 354 8.92 -7.75 -12.40
CA CYS A 354 9.83 -8.84 -12.74
C CYS A 354 10.15 -8.84 -14.23
N LYS A 355 11.45 -8.84 -14.56
CA LYS A 355 11.90 -9.17 -15.92
C LYS A 355 11.70 -10.66 -16.14
N TRP A 356 10.65 -11.04 -16.89
CA TRP A 356 10.38 -12.44 -17.27
C TRP A 356 11.45 -13.04 -18.18
N GLU A 357 12.38 -12.23 -18.74
CA GLU A 357 13.41 -12.64 -19.69
C GLU A 357 14.64 -13.32 -19.07
N GLN A 358 14.72 -13.49 -17.75
CA GLN A 358 15.91 -14.04 -17.07
C GLN A 358 15.65 -15.36 -16.31
N ARG A 359 14.61 -16.12 -16.69
CA ARG A 359 14.43 -17.48 -16.15
C ARG A 359 14.48 -18.55 -17.21
#